data_7bf39be86de2a8298dc757e2e2272b9f
#
_entry.id   7bf39be86de2a8298dc757e2e2272b9f
#
_cell.length_a   1.000
_cell.length_b   1.000
_cell.length_c   1.000
_cell.angle_alpha   90.00
_cell.angle_beta   90.00
_cell.angle_gamma   90.00
#
_symmetry.space_group_name_H-M   'P 1'
#
loop_
_entity.id
_entity.type
_entity.pdbx_description
1 polymer ?
#
loop_
_entity_poly.entity_id
_entity_poly.type
_entity_poly.pdbx_seq_one_letter_code
_entity_poly.pdbx_strand_id
1 'polypeptide(L)'
;VGNDRDKDIVYRPLYESPIISVHDYCCHIAQGGPGAEEESDANNIVLMRHGAFARHFGRRTTTADVNQAVFFSRESTYRVSHPSDCGDRGTVFTVSPRVLNDIVRELDPSIDDHPDQPFRFFTGPCDSRVFWRHRELVQRLESAESNPLEPLWADVTALQLVADVLESAFVKQGVTRRPKREGTDVDHAERTEAAKTYLASKMSERVTLDEVARAVHVSPFHLARIFQQQTGVPVHRYLTQLRLRVSLERLAAGASDLTALALELGFSSHSHFTDAFRREFGKAPSEIRKILEVDGAR
;
A
#
# COMPACT_ATOMS: atom_id res chain seq x y z
N VAL A 1 6.76 -30.99 -7.63
CA VAL A 1 7.31 -30.66 -6.31
C VAL A 1 6.71 -29.31 -5.99
N GLY A 2 5.55 -29.29 -5.26
CA GLY A 2 4.87 -28.08 -4.86
C GLY A 2 5.80 -27.26 -3.96
N ASN A 3 5.90 -25.96 -4.27
CA ASN A 3 6.79 -25.05 -3.56
C ASN A 3 6.23 -24.87 -2.14
N ASP A 4 6.99 -25.15 -1.10
CA ASP A 4 6.58 -25.11 0.32
C ASP A 4 6.14 -23.69 0.77
N ARG A 5 6.37 -22.68 -0.09
CA ARG A 5 5.98 -21.27 0.11
C ARG A 5 4.50 -20.95 -0.14
N ASP A 6 3.78 -21.78 -0.90
CA ASP A 6 2.33 -21.63 -1.11
C ASP A 6 1.52 -21.79 0.19
N LYS A 7 2.13 -22.33 1.25
CA LYS A 7 1.49 -22.47 2.57
C LYS A 7 1.59 -21.22 3.43
N ASP A 8 2.50 -20.31 3.10
CA ASP A 8 2.76 -19.11 3.88
C ASP A 8 1.97 -17.88 3.40
N ILE A 9 1.34 -17.99 2.22
CA ILE A 9 0.47 -16.93 1.68
C ILE A 9 -0.96 -17.48 1.58
N VAL A 10 -1.87 -16.85 2.30
CA VAL A 10 -3.29 -17.23 2.31
C VAL A 10 -4.08 -16.16 1.56
N TYR A 11 -4.83 -16.59 0.54
CA TYR A 11 -5.80 -15.75 -0.17
C TYR A 11 -7.21 -16.12 0.27
N ARG A 12 -8.01 -15.12 0.64
CA ARG A 12 -9.42 -15.28 1.02
C ARG A 12 -10.28 -14.41 0.13
N PRO A 13 -11.23 -14.95 -0.64
CA PRO A 13 -12.16 -14.14 -1.40
C PRO A 13 -13.04 -13.31 -0.46
N LEU A 14 -13.15 -12.02 -0.71
CA LEU A 14 -14.06 -11.10 -0.02
C LEU A 14 -15.26 -10.77 -0.89
N TYR A 15 -15.07 -10.66 -2.20
CA TYR A 15 -16.11 -10.35 -3.16
C TYR A 15 -15.73 -10.80 -4.56
N GLU A 16 -16.70 -11.33 -5.31
CA GLU A 16 -16.53 -11.72 -6.71
C GLU A 16 -17.74 -11.32 -7.54
N SER A 17 -17.50 -10.72 -8.69
CA SER A 17 -18.48 -10.41 -9.73
C SER A 17 -17.84 -10.56 -11.12
N PRO A 18 -18.64 -10.49 -12.21
CA PRO A 18 -18.11 -10.53 -13.58
C PRO A 18 -17.16 -9.38 -13.93
N ILE A 19 -17.16 -8.30 -13.15
CA ILE A 19 -16.39 -7.08 -13.46
C ILE A 19 -15.22 -6.84 -12.53
N ILE A 20 -15.28 -7.33 -11.29
CA ILE A 20 -14.22 -7.16 -10.29
C ILE A 20 -14.23 -8.29 -9.28
N SER A 21 -13.04 -8.74 -8.88
CA SER A 21 -12.85 -9.57 -7.69
C SER A 21 -11.99 -8.86 -6.65
N VAL A 22 -12.27 -9.11 -5.38
CA VAL A 22 -11.57 -8.55 -4.22
C VAL A 22 -11.17 -9.68 -3.29
N HIS A 23 -9.86 -9.84 -3.08
CA HIS A 23 -9.31 -10.86 -2.21
C HIS A 23 -8.51 -10.22 -1.08
N ASP A 24 -8.66 -10.74 0.12
CA ASP A 24 -7.73 -10.51 1.22
C ASP A 24 -6.55 -11.46 1.08
N TYR A 25 -5.33 -10.96 1.23
CA TYR A 25 -4.17 -11.82 1.34
C TYR A 25 -3.42 -11.57 2.65
N CYS A 26 -2.86 -12.63 3.21
CA CYS A 26 -2.00 -12.58 4.37
C CYS A 26 -0.75 -13.43 4.08
N CYS A 27 0.41 -12.80 4.18
CA CYS A 27 1.71 -13.44 4.03
C CYS A 27 2.36 -13.57 5.40
N HIS A 28 2.78 -14.79 5.75
CA HIS A 28 3.46 -15.12 7.01
C HIS A 28 4.96 -15.34 6.84
N ILE A 29 5.50 -15.04 5.66
CA ILE A 29 6.92 -15.22 5.37
C ILE A 29 7.74 -14.27 6.27
N ALA A 30 8.69 -14.86 6.98
CA ALA A 30 9.66 -14.12 7.80
C ALA A 30 10.61 -13.29 6.94
N GLN A 31 11.33 -12.36 7.58
CA GLN A 31 12.34 -11.53 6.94
C GLN A 31 13.31 -12.37 6.10
N GLY A 32 13.51 -11.97 4.84
CA GLY A 32 14.38 -12.69 3.93
C GLY A 32 14.66 -11.92 2.65
N GLY A 33 15.73 -12.35 1.98
CA GLY A 33 16.09 -11.86 0.64
C GLY A 33 15.10 -12.28 -0.45
N PRO A 34 15.36 -11.89 -1.72
CA PRO A 34 14.47 -12.21 -2.82
C PRO A 34 14.20 -13.71 -2.96
N GLY A 35 12.91 -14.03 -3.06
CA GLY A 35 12.44 -15.41 -3.28
C GLY A 35 12.66 -15.94 -4.69
N ALA A 36 11.93 -17.00 -5.03
CA ALA A 36 11.84 -17.51 -6.39
C ALA A 36 11.21 -16.45 -7.31
N GLU A 37 11.39 -16.61 -8.61
CA GLU A 37 10.71 -15.79 -9.60
C GLU A 37 9.23 -16.18 -9.66
N GLU A 38 8.37 -15.18 -9.67
CA GLU A 38 6.93 -15.29 -9.73
C GLU A 38 6.43 -14.58 -10.99
N GLU A 39 5.28 -14.98 -11.50
CA GLU A 39 4.62 -14.35 -12.64
C GLU A 39 3.19 -13.97 -12.25
N SER A 40 2.77 -12.78 -12.66
CA SER A 40 1.39 -12.34 -12.44
C SER A 40 0.46 -12.92 -13.52
N ASP A 41 -0.58 -13.63 -13.11
CA ASP A 41 -1.58 -14.23 -13.98
C ASP A 41 -2.64 -13.22 -14.48
N ALA A 42 -2.74 -12.06 -13.81
CA ALA A 42 -3.71 -11.02 -14.10
C ALA A 42 -3.16 -9.61 -13.86
N ASN A 43 -3.91 -8.62 -14.29
CA ASN A 43 -3.67 -7.22 -13.93
C ASN A 43 -4.26 -6.97 -12.53
N ASN A 44 -3.39 -6.93 -11.52
CA ASN A 44 -3.78 -6.79 -10.12
C ASN A 44 -3.38 -5.44 -9.54
N ILE A 45 -4.25 -4.88 -8.72
CA ILE A 45 -3.98 -3.68 -7.91
C ILE A 45 -4.01 -4.11 -6.45
N VAL A 46 -2.90 -3.92 -5.76
CA VAL A 46 -2.76 -4.33 -4.36
C VAL A 46 -2.67 -3.11 -3.47
N LEU A 47 -3.53 -3.05 -2.46
CA LEU A 47 -3.50 -2.06 -1.39
C LEU A 47 -3.05 -2.73 -0.10
N MET A 48 -1.90 -2.29 0.42
CA MET A 48 -1.35 -2.82 1.67
C MET A 48 -2.13 -2.33 2.87
N ARG A 49 -2.36 -3.23 3.86
CA ARG A 49 -2.98 -2.92 5.15
C ARG A 49 -2.02 -3.05 6.31
N HIS A 50 -1.04 -3.92 6.19
CA HIS A 50 -0.03 -4.16 7.22
C HIS A 50 1.28 -4.63 6.58
N GLY A 51 2.40 -4.37 7.25
CA GLY A 51 3.72 -4.80 6.82
C GLY A 51 4.21 -4.12 5.53
N ALA A 52 5.21 -4.73 4.94
CA ALA A 52 5.78 -4.29 3.67
C ALA A 52 6.49 -5.46 2.99
N PHE A 53 6.51 -5.44 1.67
CA PHE A 53 7.38 -6.27 0.86
C PHE A 53 8.15 -5.44 -0.18
N ALA A 54 9.25 -5.95 -0.66
CA ALA A 54 9.97 -5.34 -1.77
C ALA A 54 9.89 -6.25 -3.01
N ARG A 55 9.55 -5.65 -4.15
CA ARG A 55 9.42 -6.32 -5.44
C ARG A 55 10.60 -5.97 -6.33
N HIS A 56 11.24 -7.00 -6.87
CA HIS A 56 12.46 -6.89 -7.64
C HIS A 56 12.20 -7.21 -9.12
N PHE A 57 12.59 -6.30 -10.01
CA PHE A 57 12.51 -6.42 -11.47
C PHE A 57 13.91 -6.20 -12.06
N GLY A 58 14.64 -7.26 -12.33
CA GLY A 58 16.02 -7.15 -12.73
C GLY A 58 16.85 -6.34 -11.74
N ARG A 59 17.28 -5.13 -12.10
CA ARG A 59 18.03 -4.22 -11.21
C ARG A 59 17.15 -3.23 -10.43
N ARG A 60 15.86 -3.17 -10.69
CA ARG A 60 14.94 -2.24 -10.01
C ARG A 60 14.29 -2.94 -8.84
N THR A 61 14.18 -2.21 -7.73
CA THR A 61 13.45 -2.63 -6.54
C THR A 61 12.39 -1.60 -6.22
N THR A 62 11.19 -2.06 -5.90
CA THR A 62 10.07 -1.21 -5.49
C THR A 62 9.51 -1.72 -4.18
N THR A 63 9.43 -0.86 -3.18
CA THR A 63 8.85 -1.20 -1.88
C THR A 63 7.36 -0.97 -1.90
N ALA A 64 6.62 -1.98 -1.46
CA ALA A 64 5.18 -1.94 -1.22
C ALA A 64 4.93 -1.81 0.28
N ASP A 65 4.26 -0.75 0.68
CA ASP A 65 3.82 -0.50 2.05
C ASP A 65 2.43 0.17 2.06
N VAL A 66 1.90 0.46 3.24
CA VAL A 66 0.55 1.03 3.40
C VAL A 66 0.36 2.43 2.81
N ASN A 67 1.42 3.10 2.37
CA ASN A 67 1.33 4.40 1.69
C ASN A 67 1.26 4.28 0.17
N GLN A 68 1.26 3.04 -0.35
CA GLN A 68 1.33 2.81 -1.79
C GLN A 68 0.30 1.79 -2.25
N ALA A 69 -0.23 2.04 -3.44
CA ALA A 69 -0.83 1.00 -4.27
C ALA A 69 0.27 0.35 -5.11
N VAL A 70 0.18 -0.95 -5.31
CA VAL A 70 1.11 -1.74 -6.13
C VAL A 70 0.37 -2.32 -7.31
N PHE A 71 0.97 -2.20 -8.48
CA PHE A 71 0.37 -2.65 -9.74
C PHE A 71 1.15 -3.83 -10.30
N PHE A 72 0.45 -4.91 -10.56
CA PHE A 72 0.97 -6.12 -11.19
C PHE A 72 0.37 -6.21 -12.59
N SER A 73 1.18 -6.09 -13.59
CA SER A 73 0.75 -6.34 -14.97
C SER A 73 0.76 -7.84 -15.25
N ARG A 74 -0.24 -8.32 -15.94
CA ARG A 74 -0.30 -9.69 -16.43
C ARG A 74 1.00 -10.07 -17.15
N GLU A 75 1.44 -11.31 -16.96
CA GLU A 75 2.67 -11.87 -17.57
C GLU A 75 3.97 -11.15 -17.16
N SER A 76 3.92 -10.25 -16.16
CA SER A 76 5.13 -9.66 -15.61
C SER A 76 5.79 -10.59 -14.59
N THR A 77 7.10 -10.81 -14.74
CA THR A 77 7.90 -11.59 -13.79
C THR A 77 8.59 -10.70 -12.77
N TYR A 78 8.66 -11.16 -11.54
CA TYR A 78 9.28 -10.45 -10.43
C TYR A 78 9.72 -11.43 -9.33
N ARG A 79 10.46 -10.91 -8.36
CA ARG A 79 10.76 -11.62 -7.11
C ARG A 79 10.33 -10.75 -5.93
N VAL A 80 9.95 -11.39 -4.83
CA VAL A 80 9.54 -10.70 -3.60
C VAL A 80 10.54 -10.98 -2.49
N SER A 81 10.86 -9.94 -1.70
CA SER A 81 11.57 -10.06 -0.44
C SER A 81 10.80 -9.37 0.68
N HIS A 82 10.96 -9.85 1.90
CA HIS A 82 10.26 -9.34 3.08
C HIS A 82 11.25 -8.59 3.98
N PRO A 83 11.08 -7.26 4.17
CA PRO A 83 12.02 -6.45 4.95
C PRO A 83 11.88 -6.62 6.46
N SER A 84 10.79 -7.25 6.94
CA SER A 84 10.49 -7.42 8.36
C SER A 84 9.88 -8.78 8.66
N ASP A 85 9.97 -9.22 9.92
CA ASP A 85 9.43 -10.51 10.39
C ASP A 85 7.94 -10.50 10.69
N CYS A 86 7.27 -9.35 10.58
CA CYS A 86 5.85 -9.24 10.92
C CYS A 86 4.90 -9.77 9.84
N GLY A 87 5.44 -10.27 8.72
CA GLY A 87 4.63 -10.59 7.55
C GLY A 87 4.02 -9.36 6.91
N ASP A 88 3.17 -9.58 5.93
CA ASP A 88 2.44 -8.50 5.29
C ASP A 88 1.00 -8.93 4.95
N ARG A 89 0.11 -7.94 4.87
CA ARG A 89 -1.31 -8.15 4.58
C ARG A 89 -1.83 -7.05 3.70
N GLY A 90 -2.68 -7.40 2.76
CA GLY A 90 -3.26 -6.45 1.83
C GLY A 90 -4.53 -6.96 1.20
N THR A 91 -5.05 -6.17 0.28
CA THR A 91 -6.22 -6.50 -0.52
C THR A 91 -5.85 -6.43 -1.98
N VAL A 92 -6.16 -7.48 -2.71
CA VAL A 92 -5.95 -7.61 -4.15
C VAL A 92 -7.26 -7.30 -4.87
N PHE A 93 -7.22 -6.35 -5.78
CA PHE A 93 -8.31 -6.02 -6.69
C PHE A 93 -7.92 -6.48 -8.10
N THR A 94 -8.73 -7.38 -8.67
CA THR A 94 -8.60 -7.81 -10.05
C THR A 94 -9.82 -7.34 -10.82
N VAL A 95 -9.62 -6.41 -11.74
CA VAL A 95 -10.70 -5.86 -12.57
C VAL A 95 -10.68 -6.55 -13.92
N SER A 96 -11.85 -6.86 -14.47
CA SER A 96 -11.94 -7.45 -15.81
C SER A 96 -11.23 -6.54 -16.83
N PRO A 97 -10.48 -7.10 -17.81
CA PRO A 97 -9.64 -6.30 -18.72
C PRO A 97 -10.40 -5.19 -19.43
N ARG A 98 -11.63 -5.47 -19.87
CA ARG A 98 -12.47 -4.47 -20.53
C ARG A 98 -12.76 -3.27 -19.63
N VAL A 99 -13.21 -3.52 -18.39
CA VAL A 99 -13.57 -2.46 -17.45
C VAL A 99 -12.32 -1.70 -16.99
N LEU A 100 -11.20 -2.39 -16.77
CA LEU A 100 -9.94 -1.76 -16.43
C LEU A 100 -9.48 -0.80 -17.54
N ASN A 101 -9.53 -1.24 -18.80
CA ASN A 101 -9.17 -0.41 -19.94
C ASN A 101 -10.11 0.78 -20.10
N ASP A 102 -11.41 0.63 -19.82
CA ASP A 102 -12.36 1.75 -19.83
C ASP A 102 -12.00 2.80 -18.77
N ILE A 103 -11.62 2.40 -17.55
CA ILE A 103 -11.14 3.32 -16.51
C ILE A 103 -9.84 4.01 -16.93
N VAL A 104 -8.87 3.23 -17.44
CA VAL A 104 -7.57 3.77 -17.83
C VAL A 104 -7.69 4.71 -19.02
N ARG A 105 -8.58 4.46 -19.96
CA ARG A 105 -8.82 5.32 -21.16
C ARG A 105 -9.21 6.74 -20.78
N GLU A 106 -9.93 6.94 -19.68
CA GLU A 106 -10.26 8.29 -19.21
C GLU A 106 -9.03 9.05 -18.71
N LEU A 107 -7.99 8.33 -18.27
CA LEU A 107 -6.75 8.89 -17.72
C LEU A 107 -5.63 8.97 -18.76
N ASP A 108 -5.55 7.98 -19.64
CA ASP A 108 -4.56 7.85 -20.70
C ASP A 108 -5.17 7.17 -21.93
N PRO A 109 -5.62 7.94 -22.93
CA PRO A 109 -6.21 7.38 -24.14
C PRO A 109 -5.29 6.48 -24.97
N SER A 110 -3.96 6.51 -24.74
CA SER A 110 -3.01 5.66 -25.47
C SER A 110 -3.09 4.18 -25.05
N ILE A 111 -3.95 3.84 -24.09
CA ILE A 111 -4.26 2.44 -23.74
C ILE A 111 -4.83 1.68 -24.94
N ASP A 112 -5.50 2.36 -25.87
CA ASP A 112 -6.06 1.73 -27.06
C ASP A 112 -4.99 1.16 -28.00
N ASP A 113 -3.76 1.69 -27.94
CA ASP A 113 -2.61 1.18 -28.70
C ASP A 113 -1.94 -0.04 -27.98
N HIS A 114 -2.12 -0.15 -26.66
CA HIS A 114 -1.50 -1.18 -25.81
C HIS A 114 -2.47 -1.74 -24.76
N PRO A 115 -3.59 -2.35 -25.14
CA PRO A 115 -4.67 -2.75 -24.22
C PRO A 115 -4.24 -3.82 -23.21
N ASP A 116 -3.16 -4.55 -23.47
CA ASP A 116 -2.61 -5.57 -22.55
C ASP A 116 -1.70 -4.97 -21.47
N GLN A 117 -1.36 -3.67 -21.55
CA GLN A 117 -0.46 -2.98 -20.63
C GLN A 117 -1.13 -1.78 -19.96
N PRO A 118 -2.15 -1.98 -19.12
CA PRO A 118 -2.90 -0.89 -18.50
C PRO A 118 -2.08 -0.09 -17.49
N PHE A 119 -0.98 -0.67 -16.98
CA PHE A 119 -0.12 -0.02 -16.00
C PHE A 119 1.25 0.32 -16.60
N ARG A 120 1.59 1.61 -16.61
CA ARG A 120 2.93 2.12 -16.99
C ARG A 120 3.84 2.34 -15.78
N PHE A 121 3.40 1.91 -14.61
CA PHE A 121 4.06 2.11 -13.33
C PHE A 121 3.87 0.88 -12.44
N PHE A 122 4.78 0.71 -11.50
CA PHE A 122 4.74 -0.41 -10.56
C PHE A 122 4.09 -0.04 -9.24
N THR A 123 4.11 1.26 -8.88
CA THR A 123 3.48 1.79 -7.66
C THR A 123 2.86 3.15 -7.90
N GLY A 124 1.85 3.48 -7.11
CA GLY A 124 1.23 4.79 -7.01
C GLY A 124 1.02 5.20 -5.56
N PRO A 125 0.70 6.46 -5.27
CA PRO A 125 0.39 6.89 -3.92
C PRO A 125 -0.95 6.31 -3.47
N CYS A 126 -0.99 5.89 -2.20
CA CYS A 126 -2.22 5.60 -1.47
C CYS A 126 -2.33 6.63 -0.36
N ASP A 127 -3.08 7.69 -0.59
CA ASP A 127 -3.28 8.74 0.41
C ASP A 127 -4.26 8.27 1.51
N SER A 128 -4.40 9.08 2.56
CA SER A 128 -5.24 8.71 3.70
C SER A 128 -6.72 8.59 3.37
N ARG A 129 -7.21 9.31 2.36
CA ARG A 129 -8.60 9.21 1.89
C ARG A 129 -8.83 7.88 1.18
N VAL A 130 -7.93 7.50 0.27
CA VAL A 130 -7.97 6.20 -0.42
C VAL A 130 -7.85 5.08 0.60
N PHE A 131 -6.89 5.17 1.52
CA PHE A 131 -6.67 4.15 2.55
C PHE A 131 -7.90 3.99 3.46
N TRP A 132 -8.54 5.08 3.87
CA TRP A 132 -9.77 5.03 4.67
C TRP A 132 -10.92 4.35 3.92
N ARG A 133 -11.18 4.76 2.68
CA ARG A 133 -12.23 4.15 1.83
C ARG A 133 -11.98 2.67 1.58
N HIS A 134 -10.72 2.29 1.34
CA HIS A 134 -10.32 0.90 1.23
C HIS A 134 -10.65 0.13 2.52
N ARG A 135 -10.35 0.70 3.68
CA ARG A 135 -10.65 0.05 4.96
C ARG A 135 -12.15 -0.13 5.19
N GLU A 136 -12.96 0.88 4.89
CA GLU A 136 -14.43 0.80 4.97
C GLU A 136 -14.98 -0.28 4.04
N LEU A 137 -14.50 -0.32 2.79
CA LEU A 137 -14.91 -1.36 1.83
C LEU A 137 -14.63 -2.76 2.38
N VAL A 138 -13.37 -3.01 2.79
CA VAL A 138 -12.95 -4.33 3.30
C VAL A 138 -13.78 -4.75 4.51
N GLN A 139 -13.99 -3.85 5.47
CA GLN A 139 -14.79 -4.13 6.65
C GLN A 139 -16.23 -4.54 6.29
N ARG A 140 -16.85 -3.85 5.34
CA ARG A 140 -18.21 -4.21 4.90
C ARG A 140 -18.24 -5.53 4.13
N LEU A 141 -17.23 -5.82 3.31
CA LEU A 141 -17.11 -7.11 2.63
C LEU A 141 -16.89 -8.26 3.62
N GLU A 142 -16.07 -8.05 4.65
CA GLU A 142 -15.85 -9.03 5.72
C GLU A 142 -17.12 -9.32 6.55
N SER A 143 -18.00 -8.33 6.70
CA SER A 143 -19.29 -8.49 7.42
C SER A 143 -20.42 -9.04 6.54
N ALA A 144 -20.19 -9.30 5.26
CA ALA A 144 -21.23 -9.73 4.31
C ALA A 144 -21.90 -11.06 4.67
N GLU A 145 -21.22 -11.95 5.38
CA GLU A 145 -21.81 -13.20 5.90
C GLU A 145 -22.95 -12.95 6.89
N SER A 146 -22.82 -11.91 7.70
CA SER A 146 -23.82 -11.53 8.73
C SER A 146 -24.82 -10.49 8.23
N ASN A 147 -24.43 -9.71 7.23
CA ASN A 147 -25.25 -8.64 6.65
C ASN A 147 -25.07 -8.60 5.12
N PRO A 148 -25.93 -9.31 4.36
CA PRO A 148 -25.79 -9.44 2.91
C PRO A 148 -25.65 -8.08 2.24
N LEU A 149 -24.63 -7.94 1.42
CA LEU A 149 -24.36 -6.73 0.64
C LEU A 149 -25.14 -6.74 -0.66
N GLU A 150 -25.60 -5.57 -1.05
CA GLU A 150 -26.14 -5.39 -2.40
C GLU A 150 -24.97 -5.43 -3.40
N PRO A 151 -24.96 -6.37 -4.39
CA PRO A 151 -23.87 -6.52 -5.33
C PRO A 151 -23.51 -5.22 -6.06
N LEU A 152 -24.51 -4.45 -6.46
CA LEU A 152 -24.32 -3.16 -7.12
C LEU A 152 -23.50 -2.18 -6.25
N TRP A 153 -23.74 -2.16 -4.94
CA TRP A 153 -22.98 -1.32 -4.03
C TRP A 153 -21.52 -1.75 -3.97
N ALA A 154 -21.26 -3.05 -3.88
CA ALA A 154 -19.91 -3.59 -3.82
C ALA A 154 -19.13 -3.30 -5.11
N ASP A 155 -19.73 -3.55 -6.27
CA ASP A 155 -19.16 -3.24 -7.57
C ASP A 155 -18.80 -1.75 -7.70
N VAL A 156 -19.76 -0.86 -7.47
CA VAL A 156 -19.56 0.60 -7.60
C VAL A 156 -18.49 1.09 -6.65
N THR A 157 -18.50 0.64 -5.37
CA THR A 157 -17.55 1.10 -4.36
C THR A 157 -16.15 0.62 -4.66
N ALA A 158 -15.99 -0.65 -5.06
CA ALA A 158 -14.69 -1.22 -5.39
C ALA A 158 -14.11 -0.58 -6.67
N LEU A 159 -14.91 -0.41 -7.73
CA LEU A 159 -14.47 0.25 -8.97
C LEU A 159 -14.11 1.72 -8.75
N GLN A 160 -14.88 2.45 -7.93
CA GLN A 160 -14.56 3.84 -7.59
C GLN A 160 -13.23 3.94 -6.84
N LEU A 161 -12.97 3.02 -5.90
CA LEU A 161 -11.69 2.96 -5.20
C LEU A 161 -10.53 2.68 -6.17
N VAL A 162 -10.70 1.74 -7.08
CA VAL A 162 -9.71 1.43 -8.12
C VAL A 162 -9.45 2.65 -9.01
N ALA A 163 -10.50 3.36 -9.43
CA ALA A 163 -10.37 4.58 -10.24
C ALA A 163 -9.60 5.68 -9.50
N ASP A 164 -9.92 5.94 -8.23
CA ASP A 164 -9.21 6.93 -7.40
C ASP A 164 -7.71 6.59 -7.26
N VAL A 165 -7.39 5.29 -7.10
CA VAL A 165 -6.01 4.81 -7.01
C VAL A 165 -5.26 4.99 -8.33
N LEU A 166 -5.88 4.64 -9.45
CA LEU A 166 -5.31 4.82 -10.79
C LEU A 166 -5.10 6.31 -11.09
N GLU A 167 -6.09 7.15 -10.87
CA GLU A 167 -5.96 8.60 -11.06
C GLU A 167 -4.78 9.16 -10.27
N SER A 168 -4.65 8.82 -8.98
CA SER A 168 -3.54 9.24 -8.14
C SER A 168 -2.19 8.77 -8.69
N ALA A 169 -2.11 7.56 -9.24
CA ALA A 169 -0.91 7.01 -9.83
C ALA A 169 -0.55 7.71 -11.15
N PHE A 170 -1.52 7.92 -12.04
CA PHE A 170 -1.32 8.65 -13.31
C PHE A 170 -0.93 10.10 -13.08
N VAL A 171 -1.56 10.81 -12.13
CA VAL A 171 -1.19 12.20 -11.75
C VAL A 171 0.25 12.25 -11.24
N LYS A 172 0.69 11.30 -10.43
CA LYS A 172 2.08 11.22 -9.96
C LYS A 172 3.07 10.98 -11.10
N GLN A 173 2.73 10.16 -12.07
CA GLN A 173 3.52 9.87 -13.26
C GLN A 173 3.44 11.00 -14.30
N GLY A 174 2.36 11.78 -14.20
CA GLY A 174 1.94 12.75 -15.17
C GLY A 174 2.96 13.84 -15.40
N VAL A 175 3.55 13.65 -16.46
CA VAL A 175 3.43 14.45 -17.66
C VAL A 175 3.99 15.88 -17.56
N THR A 176 4.60 16.31 -16.49
CA THR A 176 5.21 17.64 -16.44
C THR A 176 6.65 17.64 -15.93
N ARG A 177 7.42 16.60 -16.20
CA ARG A 177 8.84 16.63 -15.90
C ARG A 177 9.67 16.79 -17.16
N ARG A 178 10.34 17.94 -17.29
CA ARG A 178 11.51 18.10 -18.18
C ARG A 178 12.48 16.96 -17.92
N PRO A 179 13.11 16.36 -18.94
CA PRO A 179 14.03 15.24 -18.77
C PRO A 179 15.22 15.67 -17.90
N LYS A 180 15.26 15.19 -16.67
CA LYS A 180 16.48 15.12 -15.88
C LYS A 180 17.34 13.99 -16.44
N ARG A 181 18.66 14.09 -16.29
CA ARG A 181 19.59 13.05 -16.71
C ARG A 181 19.15 11.70 -16.15
N GLU A 182 18.82 10.76 -17.01
CA GLU A 182 18.21 9.46 -16.68
C GLU A 182 18.97 8.68 -15.58
N GLY A 183 20.31 8.70 -15.58
CA GLY A 183 21.12 8.00 -14.59
C GLY A 183 20.97 8.50 -13.14
N THR A 184 20.74 9.80 -12.96
CA THR A 184 20.57 10.41 -11.61
C THR A 184 19.19 10.12 -11.03
N ASP A 185 18.17 10.03 -11.88
CA ASP A 185 16.79 9.75 -11.41
C ASP A 185 16.62 8.27 -11.02
N VAL A 186 17.33 7.34 -11.68
CA VAL A 186 17.35 5.92 -11.29
C VAL A 186 18.01 5.74 -9.92
N ASP A 187 19.19 6.31 -9.69
CA ASP A 187 19.88 6.23 -8.39
C ASP A 187 19.05 6.86 -7.27
N HIS A 188 18.39 7.99 -7.52
CA HIS A 188 17.50 8.63 -6.54
C HIS A 188 16.27 7.74 -6.21
N ALA A 189 15.68 7.09 -7.22
CA ALA A 189 14.57 6.17 -7.03
C ALA A 189 14.99 4.95 -6.20
N GLU A 190 16.12 4.32 -6.53
CA GLU A 190 16.65 3.17 -5.80
C GLU A 190 16.92 3.50 -4.31
N ARG A 191 17.55 4.63 -4.04
CA ARG A 191 17.83 5.09 -2.67
C ARG A 191 16.54 5.42 -1.90
N THR A 192 15.54 5.97 -2.58
CA THR A 192 14.24 6.24 -1.98
C THR A 192 13.51 4.94 -1.63
N GLU A 193 13.53 3.94 -2.51
CA GLU A 193 12.94 2.62 -2.22
C GLU A 193 13.66 1.91 -1.05
N ALA A 194 14.99 1.96 -1.02
CA ALA A 194 15.75 1.44 0.11
C ALA A 194 15.40 2.15 1.43
N ALA A 195 15.22 3.48 1.39
CA ALA A 195 14.79 4.25 2.58
C ALA A 195 13.38 3.87 3.04
N LYS A 196 12.43 3.66 2.13
CA LYS A 196 11.08 3.17 2.47
C LYS A 196 11.13 1.79 3.12
N THR A 197 11.91 0.86 2.56
CA THR A 197 12.13 -0.47 3.14
C THR A 197 12.70 -0.37 4.56
N TYR A 198 13.71 0.46 4.77
CA TYR A 198 14.27 0.70 6.09
C TYR A 198 13.23 1.27 7.07
N LEU A 199 12.47 2.29 6.66
CA LEU A 199 11.41 2.90 7.48
C LEU A 199 10.31 1.90 7.84
N ALA A 200 9.90 1.05 6.90
CA ALA A 200 8.90 0.02 7.14
C ALA A 200 9.38 -1.02 8.16
N SER A 201 10.64 -1.48 8.04
CA SER A 201 11.24 -2.46 8.98
C SER A 201 11.45 -1.90 10.39
N LYS A 202 11.59 -0.57 10.53
CA LYS A 202 11.87 0.14 11.77
C LYS A 202 10.73 1.04 12.25
N MET A 203 9.51 0.86 11.73
CA MET A 203 8.43 1.81 11.98
C MET A 203 8.05 1.95 13.46
N SER A 204 8.20 0.90 14.26
CA SER A 204 7.90 0.90 15.70
C SER A 204 9.02 1.47 16.57
N GLU A 205 10.19 1.72 15.99
CA GLU A 205 11.36 2.23 16.68
C GLU A 205 11.49 3.75 16.55
N ARG A 206 12.35 4.35 17.36
CA ARG A 206 12.78 5.74 17.14
C ARG A 206 13.81 5.74 16.02
N VAL A 207 13.49 6.39 14.93
CA VAL A 207 14.35 6.48 13.75
C VAL A 207 14.77 7.92 13.53
N THR A 208 16.05 8.14 13.32
CA THR A 208 16.64 9.45 12.98
C THR A 208 16.92 9.55 11.48
N LEU A 209 16.95 10.78 10.97
CA LEU A 209 17.30 11.02 9.56
C LEU A 209 18.70 10.51 9.21
N ASP A 210 19.64 10.63 10.15
CA ASP A 210 21.01 10.18 9.99
C ASP A 210 21.12 8.65 9.88
N GLU A 211 20.33 7.90 10.66
CA GLU A 211 20.27 6.44 10.55
C GLU A 211 19.75 5.99 9.18
N VAL A 212 18.65 6.59 8.70
CA VAL A 212 18.10 6.28 7.38
C VAL A 212 19.11 6.63 6.30
N ALA A 213 19.74 7.81 6.38
CA ALA A 213 20.73 8.26 5.40
C ALA A 213 21.95 7.32 5.32
N ARG A 214 22.44 6.87 6.48
CA ARG A 214 23.53 5.87 6.54
C ARG A 214 23.10 4.53 5.93
N ALA A 215 21.89 4.07 6.20
CA ALA A 215 21.39 2.82 5.66
C ALA A 215 21.29 2.81 4.12
N VAL A 216 21.09 3.98 3.51
CA VAL A 216 21.01 4.13 2.05
C VAL A 216 22.24 4.83 1.43
N HIS A 217 23.32 4.97 2.20
CA HIS A 217 24.61 5.51 1.74
C HIS A 217 24.54 6.90 1.11
N VAL A 218 23.80 7.83 1.72
CA VAL A 218 23.73 9.24 1.32
C VAL A 218 23.86 10.16 2.52
N SER A 219 24.07 11.46 2.28
CA SER A 219 23.99 12.44 3.37
C SER A 219 22.56 12.67 3.81
N PRO A 220 22.30 13.04 5.08
CA PRO A 220 20.96 13.34 5.59
C PRO A 220 20.24 14.41 4.77
N PHE A 221 20.95 15.45 4.36
CA PHE A 221 20.41 16.53 3.53
C PHE A 221 19.99 16.01 2.12
N HIS A 222 20.84 15.19 1.51
CA HIS A 222 20.56 14.62 0.19
C HIS A 222 19.36 13.67 0.27
N LEU A 223 19.31 12.80 1.29
CA LEU A 223 18.16 11.93 1.54
C LEU A 223 16.86 12.74 1.67
N ALA A 224 16.83 13.75 2.53
CA ALA A 224 15.62 14.56 2.75
C ALA A 224 15.08 15.14 1.44
N ARG A 225 15.98 15.63 0.58
CA ARG A 225 15.63 16.23 -0.71
C ARG A 225 15.11 15.21 -1.72
N ILE A 226 15.85 14.11 -1.96
CA ILE A 226 15.45 13.11 -2.96
C ILE A 226 14.19 12.39 -2.53
N PHE A 227 14.07 12.07 -1.24
CA PHE A 227 12.89 11.39 -0.69
C PHE A 227 11.62 12.22 -0.90
N GLN A 228 11.67 13.53 -0.55
CA GLN A 228 10.52 14.42 -0.76
C GLN A 228 10.21 14.63 -2.24
N GLN A 229 11.22 14.70 -3.12
CA GLN A 229 11.02 14.80 -4.58
C GLN A 229 10.35 13.57 -5.16
N GLN A 230 10.71 12.37 -4.69
CA GLN A 230 10.19 11.10 -5.21
C GLN A 230 8.83 10.72 -4.62
N THR A 231 8.60 11.00 -3.33
CA THR A 231 7.37 10.58 -2.62
C THR A 231 6.32 11.68 -2.50
N GLY A 232 6.71 12.95 -2.67
CA GLY A 232 5.84 14.11 -2.42
C GLY A 232 5.75 14.53 -0.95
N VAL A 233 6.29 13.74 -0.02
CA VAL A 233 6.24 14.02 1.44
C VAL A 233 7.62 13.89 2.09
N PRO A 234 7.92 14.66 3.16
CA PRO A 234 9.16 14.49 3.92
C PRO A 234 9.26 13.12 4.60
N VAL A 235 10.48 12.63 4.82
CA VAL A 235 10.78 11.34 5.45
C VAL A 235 10.01 11.11 6.76
N HIS A 236 10.02 12.12 7.66
CA HIS A 236 9.34 12.02 8.96
C HIS A 236 7.81 11.89 8.81
N ARG A 237 7.22 12.58 7.83
CA ARG A 237 5.78 12.51 7.56
C ARG A 237 5.40 11.14 6.98
N TYR A 238 6.23 10.61 6.10
CA TYR A 238 6.04 9.27 5.55
C TYR A 238 6.03 8.21 6.66
N LEU A 239 6.99 8.25 7.60
CA LEU A 239 7.01 7.35 8.76
C LEU A 239 5.77 7.52 9.64
N THR A 240 5.34 8.76 9.89
CA THR A 240 4.13 9.02 10.66
C THR A 240 2.90 8.42 9.99
N GLN A 241 2.77 8.55 8.67
CA GLN A 241 1.67 7.96 7.90
C GLN A 241 1.68 6.42 7.96
N LEU A 242 2.85 5.76 7.86
CA LEU A 242 2.98 4.33 8.07
C LEU A 242 2.37 3.90 9.41
N ARG A 243 2.79 4.54 10.50
CA ARG A 243 2.32 4.28 11.87
C ARG A 243 0.81 4.47 12.02
N LEU A 244 0.30 5.60 11.51
CA LEU A 244 -1.12 5.94 11.60
C LEU A 244 -2.00 4.95 10.83
N ARG A 245 -1.58 4.49 9.67
CA ARG A 245 -2.33 3.50 8.89
C ARG A 245 -2.35 2.13 9.55
N VAL A 246 -1.20 1.70 10.11
CA VAL A 246 -1.17 0.47 10.91
C VAL A 246 -2.05 0.59 12.16
N SER A 247 -2.13 1.79 12.78
CA SER A 247 -3.03 1.99 13.92
C SER A 247 -4.51 1.78 13.58
N LEU A 248 -4.95 2.13 12.37
CA LEU A 248 -6.33 1.86 11.93
C LEU A 248 -6.64 0.36 11.90
N GLU A 249 -5.72 -0.47 11.39
CA GLU A 249 -5.87 -1.93 11.39
C GLU A 249 -5.93 -2.49 12.82
N ARG A 250 -5.09 -1.97 13.71
CA ARG A 250 -5.09 -2.39 15.12
C ARG A 250 -6.37 -1.97 15.85
N LEU A 251 -6.90 -0.77 15.58
CA LEU A 251 -8.18 -0.32 16.12
C LEU A 251 -9.34 -1.18 15.60
N ALA A 252 -9.33 -1.52 14.34
CA ALA A 252 -10.32 -2.40 13.74
C ALA A 252 -10.24 -3.85 14.28
N ALA A 253 -9.03 -4.29 14.68
CA ALA A 253 -8.81 -5.57 15.34
C ALA A 253 -9.15 -5.56 16.86
N GLY A 254 -9.73 -4.46 17.39
CA GLY A 254 -10.19 -4.36 18.76
C GLY A 254 -9.16 -3.84 19.77
N ALA A 255 -8.11 -3.15 19.34
CA ALA A 255 -7.18 -2.54 20.28
C ALA A 255 -7.90 -1.53 21.20
N SER A 256 -7.95 -1.83 22.48
CA SER A 256 -8.67 -1.05 23.49
C SER A 256 -7.77 -0.01 24.19
N ASP A 257 -6.50 -0.34 24.42
CA ASP A 257 -5.55 0.57 25.06
C ASP A 257 -4.85 1.43 24.00
N LEU A 258 -5.33 2.65 23.83
CA LEU A 258 -4.78 3.63 22.89
C LEU A 258 -3.40 4.14 23.30
N THR A 259 -3.06 4.08 24.59
CA THR A 259 -1.74 4.49 25.08
C THR A 259 -0.70 3.44 24.75
N ALA A 260 -1.00 2.17 25.03
CA ALA A 260 -0.14 1.07 24.63
C ALA A 260 0.06 1.04 23.11
N LEU A 261 -1.04 1.16 22.34
CA LEU A 261 -0.98 1.22 20.88
C LEU A 261 -0.08 2.34 20.36
N ALA A 262 -0.18 3.54 20.93
CA ALA A 262 0.67 4.66 20.54
C ALA A 262 2.16 4.37 20.76
N LEU A 263 2.52 3.81 21.91
CA LEU A 263 3.90 3.48 22.26
C LEU A 263 4.44 2.32 21.41
N GLU A 264 3.66 1.28 21.19
CA GLU A 264 4.00 0.14 20.32
C GLU A 264 4.27 0.57 18.88
N LEU A 265 3.57 1.59 18.39
CA LEU A 265 3.78 2.15 17.06
C LEU A 265 4.89 3.22 17.01
N GLY A 266 5.62 3.42 18.10
CA GLY A 266 6.76 4.33 18.15
C GLY A 266 6.43 5.81 18.28
N PHE A 267 5.20 6.18 18.69
CA PHE A 267 4.88 7.55 19.07
C PHE A 267 5.47 7.88 20.43
N SER A 268 5.88 9.13 20.64
CA SER A 268 6.45 9.59 21.91
C SER A 268 5.45 9.63 23.05
N SER A 269 4.16 9.75 22.77
CA SER A 269 3.07 9.79 23.75
C SER A 269 1.72 9.55 23.08
N HIS A 270 0.72 9.21 23.90
CA HIS A 270 -0.68 9.15 23.48
C HIS A 270 -1.19 10.48 22.88
N SER A 271 -0.80 11.62 23.45
CA SER A 271 -1.20 12.94 22.93
C SER A 271 -0.63 13.18 21.54
N HIS A 272 0.66 12.89 21.34
CA HIS A 272 1.29 13.01 20.02
C HIS A 272 0.61 12.10 18.97
N PHE A 273 0.30 10.87 19.33
CA PHE A 273 -0.48 9.96 18.48
C PHE A 273 -1.86 10.52 18.14
N THR A 274 -2.62 10.96 19.14
CA THR A 274 -3.98 11.48 18.97
C THR A 274 -4.02 12.72 18.08
N ASP A 275 -3.08 13.64 18.25
CA ASP A 275 -2.98 14.84 17.43
C ASP A 275 -2.57 14.54 15.98
N ALA A 276 -1.63 13.62 15.79
CA ALA A 276 -1.22 13.18 14.46
C ALA A 276 -2.37 12.45 13.75
N PHE A 277 -3.07 11.59 14.46
CA PHE A 277 -4.22 10.82 13.95
C PHE A 277 -5.38 11.73 13.55
N ARG A 278 -5.73 12.71 14.41
CA ARG A 278 -6.78 13.70 14.09
C ARG A 278 -6.43 14.54 12.87
N ARG A 279 -5.16 14.96 12.73
CA ARG A 279 -4.71 15.73 11.57
C ARG A 279 -4.79 14.92 10.27
N GLU A 280 -4.52 13.62 10.32
CA GLU A 280 -4.50 12.75 9.15
C GLU A 280 -5.91 12.29 8.74
N PHE A 281 -6.76 11.91 9.73
CA PHE A 281 -8.07 11.28 9.46
C PHE A 281 -9.28 12.18 9.82
N GLY A 282 -9.04 13.37 10.36
CA GLY A 282 -10.13 14.31 10.73
C GLY A 282 -10.88 13.97 12.01
N LYS A 283 -10.62 12.78 12.63
CA LYS A 283 -11.28 12.28 13.84
C LYS A 283 -10.24 11.75 14.82
N ALA A 284 -10.61 11.68 16.11
CA ALA A 284 -9.74 11.09 17.12
C ALA A 284 -9.74 9.54 17.04
N PRO A 285 -8.66 8.85 17.47
CA PRO A 285 -8.62 7.38 17.48
C PRO A 285 -9.78 6.74 18.24
N SER A 286 -10.21 7.34 19.35
CA SER A 286 -11.34 6.86 20.17
C SER A 286 -12.69 6.99 19.43
N GLU A 287 -12.86 7.99 18.58
CA GLU A 287 -14.07 8.16 17.78
C GLU A 287 -14.12 7.13 16.65
N ILE A 288 -12.98 6.93 15.97
CA ILE A 288 -12.85 5.93 14.92
C ILE A 288 -13.09 4.53 15.48
N ARG A 289 -12.51 4.20 16.65
CA ARG A 289 -12.73 2.91 17.31
C ARG A 289 -14.23 2.65 17.54
N LYS A 290 -14.96 3.63 18.08
CA LYS A 290 -16.42 3.50 18.30
C LYS A 290 -17.18 3.23 17.00
N ILE A 291 -16.80 3.88 15.91
CA ILE A 291 -17.42 3.64 14.59
C ILE A 291 -17.17 2.20 14.15
N LEU A 292 -15.92 1.71 14.28
CA LEU A 292 -15.54 0.37 13.88
C LEU A 292 -16.20 -0.73 14.77
N GLU A 293 -16.41 -0.46 16.07
CA GLU A 293 -17.09 -1.35 17.01
C GLU A 293 -18.59 -1.48 16.70
N VAL A 294 -19.27 -0.38 16.37
CA VAL A 294 -20.71 -0.36 16.05
C VAL A 294 -21.00 -1.10 14.73
N ASP A 295 -20.15 -0.95 13.73
CA ASP A 295 -20.32 -1.60 12.43
C ASP A 295 -19.94 -3.10 12.48
N GLY A 296 -19.10 -3.54 13.43
CA GLY A 296 -18.76 -4.95 13.65
C GLY A 296 -19.76 -5.72 14.54
N ALA A 297 -20.68 -5.01 15.21
CA ALA A 297 -21.70 -5.60 16.08
C ALA A 297 -23.09 -5.72 15.40
N ARG A 298 -23.19 -5.34 14.15
CA ARG A 298 -24.37 -5.49 13.29
C ARG A 298 -24.10 -6.53 12.21
#